data_4cfee52aee939eed81d935f40995b35e
#
_entry.id   4cfee52aee939eed81d935f40995b35e
#
_cell.length_a   1.000
_cell.length_b   1.000
_cell.length_c   1.000
_cell.angle_alpha   90.00
_cell.angle_beta   90.00
_cell.angle_gamma   90.00
#
_symmetry.space_group_name_H-M   'P 1'
#
loop_
_entity.id
_entity.type
_entity.pdbx_description
1 polymer ?
#
loop_
_entity_poly.entity_id
_entity_poly.type
_entity_poly.pdbx_seq_one_letter_code
_entity_poly.pdbx_strand_id
1 'polypeptide(L)'
;MFATLLGGLPRPPLGDAARAGTAGELDALVELGIRAQEAAGLEPITDGRLRDPAFEWLAAALGAVAGDGSAPSSGGRRAESITVEGWRFAAGLTDRAVKQALPGPYTLGRLGIDPPKSVSEKARLLMGTAKGLERERRRERERARERGRRTMAFADGLRGVVEALAAAGCPLIEIEELDAHLIGDDEAERRLFRDAHRRLTEGVEGPHLSLSIAGGSAAGAGAATILDAPYASLAVDLIAGPDNWNLVAETPGDRGIVVGVVAGRERDEPTEILLWAAHYAASTGGRGPTRVGLGSAGGYANLTWEAAVGKMQLLGDAARLAAMPPSEELARSLDPASISARRAALGHDAPRPPRR
;
A
#
# COMPACT_ATOMS: atom_id res chain seq x y z
N MET A 1 -5.76 2.04 -19.61
CA MET A 1 -5.32 1.41 -18.35
C MET A 1 -3.82 1.58 -18.22
N PHE A 2 -3.25 1.52 -17.03
CA PHE A 2 -1.83 1.71 -16.78
C PHE A 2 -1.29 0.61 -15.86
N ALA A 3 0.04 0.52 -15.70
CA ALA A 3 0.68 -0.37 -14.74
C ALA A 3 1.62 0.42 -13.82
N THR A 4 1.67 0.03 -12.55
CA THR A 4 2.56 0.65 -11.56
C THR A 4 3.00 -0.37 -10.51
N LEU A 5 4.15 -0.15 -9.90
CA LEU A 5 4.63 -0.96 -8.80
C LEU A 5 4.00 -0.47 -7.48
N LEU A 6 3.48 -1.38 -6.65
CA LEU A 6 3.13 -1.14 -5.25
C LEU A 6 4.20 -1.78 -4.37
N GLY A 7 4.70 -1.04 -3.37
CA GLY A 7 5.78 -1.51 -2.52
C GLY A 7 7.18 -1.46 -3.16
N GLY A 8 8.17 -2.15 -2.56
CA GLY A 8 9.58 -2.03 -2.93
C GLY A 8 10.07 -3.08 -3.92
N LEU A 9 11.19 -2.77 -4.58
CA LEU A 9 11.96 -3.67 -5.43
C LEU A 9 13.02 -4.44 -4.64
N PRO A 10 13.46 -5.62 -5.10
CA PRO A 10 14.69 -6.22 -4.63
C PRO A 10 15.89 -5.37 -5.06
N ARG A 11 16.97 -5.50 -4.35
CA ARG A 11 18.22 -4.79 -4.68
C ARG A 11 18.76 -5.25 -6.05
N PRO A 12 18.90 -4.35 -7.03
CA PRO A 12 19.50 -4.71 -8.32
C PRO A 12 20.95 -5.21 -8.16
N PRO A 13 21.43 -6.10 -9.04
CA PRO A 13 22.83 -6.48 -9.06
C PRO A 13 23.67 -5.29 -9.56
N LEU A 14 24.53 -4.77 -8.69
CA LEU A 14 25.53 -3.78 -9.08
C LEU A 14 26.80 -4.52 -9.54
N GLY A 15 27.37 -4.10 -10.67
CA GLY A 15 28.69 -4.56 -11.08
C GLY A 15 29.79 -4.13 -10.08
N ASP A 16 31.00 -4.68 -10.23
CA ASP A 16 32.15 -4.50 -9.32
C ASP A 16 32.58 -3.03 -9.07
N ALA A 17 32.04 -2.06 -9.82
CA ALA A 17 32.42 -0.65 -9.74
C ALA A 17 31.75 0.14 -8.59
N ALA A 18 30.68 -0.39 -7.99
CA ALA A 18 29.96 0.30 -6.92
C ALA A 18 30.49 -0.10 -5.54
N ARG A 19 30.95 0.89 -4.77
CA ARG A 19 31.39 0.65 -3.38
C ARG A 19 30.17 0.52 -2.47
N ALA A 20 30.05 -0.63 -1.81
CA ALA A 20 28.93 -0.92 -0.91
C ALA A 20 28.75 0.17 0.18
N GLY A 21 27.51 0.59 0.41
CA GLY A 21 27.10 1.52 1.46
C GLY A 21 27.36 3.00 1.19
N THR A 22 27.75 3.38 -0.03
CA THR A 22 27.94 4.80 -0.41
C THR A 22 26.65 5.43 -0.98
N ALA A 23 26.55 6.77 -0.92
CA ALA A 23 25.44 7.50 -1.56
C ALA A 23 25.38 7.19 -3.07
N GLY A 24 26.53 7.12 -3.75
CA GLY A 24 26.59 6.77 -5.17
C GLY A 24 26.12 5.35 -5.49
N GLU A 25 26.26 4.40 -4.55
CA GLU A 25 25.68 3.07 -4.69
C GLU A 25 24.13 3.14 -4.67
N LEU A 26 23.56 3.87 -3.73
CA LEU A 26 22.10 4.04 -3.63
C LEU A 26 21.53 4.74 -4.88
N ASP A 27 22.26 5.72 -5.41
CA ASP A 27 21.90 6.40 -6.66
C ASP A 27 21.88 5.43 -7.84
N ALA A 28 22.90 4.59 -7.98
CA ALA A 28 22.98 3.58 -9.03
C ALA A 28 21.85 2.52 -8.90
N LEU A 29 21.51 2.10 -7.68
CA LEU A 29 20.40 1.18 -7.45
C LEU A 29 19.06 1.78 -7.90
N VAL A 30 18.80 3.04 -7.53
CA VAL A 30 17.57 3.76 -7.92
C VAL A 30 17.51 3.90 -9.43
N GLU A 31 18.62 4.29 -10.09
CA GLU A 31 18.68 4.40 -11.55
C GLU A 31 18.33 3.06 -12.22
N LEU A 32 18.95 1.95 -11.80
CA LEU A 32 18.63 0.62 -12.34
C LEU A 32 17.16 0.27 -12.13
N GLY A 33 16.60 0.57 -10.95
CA GLY A 33 15.19 0.36 -10.64
C GLY A 33 14.26 1.16 -11.57
N ILE A 34 14.58 2.41 -11.86
CA ILE A 34 13.83 3.26 -12.79
C ILE A 34 13.92 2.74 -14.22
N ARG A 35 15.14 2.42 -14.71
CA ARG A 35 15.31 1.88 -16.08
C ARG A 35 14.54 0.57 -16.28
N ALA A 36 14.51 -0.31 -15.28
CA ALA A 36 13.75 -1.55 -15.37
C ALA A 36 12.24 -1.30 -15.45
N GLN A 37 11.71 -0.35 -14.69
CA GLN A 37 10.30 0.03 -14.75
C GLN A 37 9.95 0.70 -16.09
N GLU A 38 10.83 1.57 -16.63
CA GLU A 38 10.67 2.16 -17.96
C GLU A 38 10.62 1.09 -19.05
N ALA A 39 11.58 0.15 -19.02
CA ALA A 39 11.64 -0.94 -19.99
C ALA A 39 10.40 -1.85 -19.94
N ALA A 40 9.83 -2.03 -18.76
CA ALA A 40 8.58 -2.77 -18.55
C ALA A 40 7.33 -1.98 -18.98
N GLY A 41 7.44 -0.68 -19.27
CA GLY A 41 6.29 0.14 -19.65
C GLY A 41 5.42 0.59 -18.47
N LEU A 42 5.94 0.62 -17.24
CA LEU A 42 5.21 1.10 -16.08
C LEU A 42 5.12 2.63 -16.06
N GLU A 43 3.99 3.16 -15.61
CA GLU A 43 3.77 4.58 -15.31
C GLU A 43 2.50 4.74 -14.45
N PRO A 44 2.54 5.45 -13.30
CA PRO A 44 3.72 6.07 -12.71
C PRO A 44 4.75 5.06 -12.22
N ILE A 45 6.02 5.46 -12.18
CA ILE A 45 7.13 4.67 -11.65
C ILE A 45 7.53 5.15 -10.26
N THR A 46 8.40 4.39 -9.57
CA THR A 46 8.88 4.72 -8.21
C THR A 46 10.40 4.60 -8.16
N ASP A 47 11.02 5.14 -7.10
CA ASP A 47 12.42 4.86 -6.74
C ASP A 47 12.66 3.39 -6.31
N GLY A 48 11.61 2.57 -6.29
CA GLY A 48 11.64 1.18 -5.84
C GLY A 48 11.84 1.01 -4.33
N ARG A 49 11.77 2.07 -3.53
CA ARG A 49 12.11 2.10 -2.09
C ARG A 49 13.52 1.57 -1.80
N LEU A 50 14.44 1.70 -2.77
CA LEU A 50 15.79 1.15 -2.66
C LEU A 50 16.67 1.89 -1.64
N ARG A 51 16.31 3.13 -1.27
CA ARG A 51 16.99 3.91 -0.22
C ARG A 51 16.51 3.57 1.19
N ASP A 52 15.23 3.21 1.34
CA ASP A 52 14.61 2.89 2.64
C ASP A 52 13.55 1.79 2.46
N PRO A 53 13.96 0.53 2.22
CA PRO A 53 13.06 -0.56 1.82
C PRO A 53 11.91 -0.82 2.80
N ALA A 54 12.15 -0.67 4.09
CA ALA A 54 11.18 -0.92 5.15
C ALA A 54 10.67 0.37 5.83
N PHE A 55 10.96 1.55 5.27
CA PHE A 55 10.68 2.85 5.88
C PHE A 55 11.29 3.05 7.27
N GLU A 56 12.35 2.29 7.60
CA GLU A 56 12.98 2.33 8.92
C GLU A 56 13.58 3.71 9.21
N TRP A 57 14.27 4.26 8.23
CA TRP A 57 14.88 5.58 8.36
C TRP A 57 13.81 6.67 8.53
N LEU A 58 12.79 6.67 7.67
CA LEU A 58 11.72 7.67 7.75
C LEU A 58 10.94 7.53 9.06
N ALA A 59 10.60 6.31 9.46
CA ALA A 59 9.94 6.03 10.73
C ALA A 59 10.77 6.52 11.93
N ALA A 60 12.09 6.29 11.92
CA ALA A 60 12.98 6.75 12.97
C ALA A 60 13.08 8.28 13.01
N ALA A 61 13.19 8.94 11.85
CA ALA A 61 13.23 10.40 11.76
C ALA A 61 11.92 11.04 12.28
N LEU A 62 10.77 10.48 11.93
CA LEU A 62 9.46 10.95 12.38
C LEU A 62 9.17 10.53 13.83
N GLY A 63 9.64 9.37 14.28
CA GLY A 63 9.47 8.87 15.65
C GLY A 63 10.18 9.72 16.69
N ALA A 64 11.28 10.37 16.33
CA ALA A 64 11.95 11.36 17.18
C ALA A 64 11.09 12.62 17.41
N VAL A 65 10.13 12.90 16.51
CA VAL A 65 9.12 13.96 16.65
C VAL A 65 7.99 13.53 17.59
N ALA A 66 7.63 12.24 17.59
CA ALA A 66 6.51 11.71 18.38
C ALA A 66 6.82 11.54 19.88
N GLY A 67 8.07 11.68 20.31
CA GLY A 67 8.53 11.27 21.65
C GLY A 67 8.21 12.20 22.81
N ASP A 68 8.06 13.53 22.64
CA ASP A 68 8.00 14.46 23.76
C ASP A 68 7.04 15.67 23.63
N GLY A 69 6.25 15.74 22.55
CA GLY A 69 5.29 16.83 22.36
C GLY A 69 5.92 18.21 22.09
N SER A 70 7.23 18.30 21.87
CA SER A 70 7.89 19.53 21.46
C SER A 70 7.66 19.85 19.98
N ALA A 71 7.71 21.16 19.64
CA ALA A 71 7.55 21.69 18.27
C ALA A 71 8.43 20.96 17.24
N PRO A 72 8.11 21.02 15.91
CA PRO A 72 8.76 20.23 14.87
C PRO A 72 10.27 20.22 15.05
N SER A 73 10.75 19.08 15.54
CA SER A 73 12.14 18.86 15.88
C SER A 73 12.97 18.86 14.59
N SER A 74 14.30 18.97 14.75
CA SER A 74 15.23 18.81 13.63
C SER A 74 15.00 17.54 12.79
N GLY A 75 14.37 16.49 13.38
CA GLY A 75 13.99 15.24 12.74
C GLY A 75 12.93 15.39 11.65
N GLY A 76 11.85 16.16 11.89
CA GLY A 76 10.79 16.39 10.90
C GLY A 76 11.32 17.08 9.66
N ARG A 77 12.04 18.20 9.80
CA ARG A 77 12.66 18.89 8.66
C ARG A 77 13.69 18.04 7.91
N ARG A 78 14.39 17.16 8.62
CA ARG A 78 15.33 16.23 7.98
C ARG A 78 14.57 15.17 7.17
N ALA A 79 13.45 14.65 7.67
CA ALA A 79 12.59 13.73 6.95
C ALA A 79 12.05 14.35 5.66
N GLU A 80 11.56 15.60 5.73
CA GLU A 80 11.09 16.39 4.59
C GLU A 80 12.19 16.54 3.53
N SER A 81 13.36 17.06 3.92
CA SER A 81 14.47 17.35 3.00
C SER A 81 14.95 16.09 2.28
N ILE A 82 15.26 15.00 3.01
CA ILE A 82 15.80 13.79 2.41
C ILE A 82 14.77 13.10 1.52
N THR A 83 13.48 13.11 1.90
CA THR A 83 12.42 12.52 1.07
C THR A 83 12.26 13.30 -0.24
N VAL A 84 12.25 14.64 -0.17
CA VAL A 84 12.17 15.50 -1.35
C VAL A 84 13.41 15.35 -2.24
N GLU A 85 14.61 15.30 -1.67
CA GLU A 85 15.85 15.09 -2.41
C GLU A 85 15.87 13.73 -3.11
N GLY A 86 15.45 12.66 -2.42
CA GLY A 86 15.32 11.32 -2.99
C GLY A 86 14.34 11.26 -4.15
N TRP A 87 13.16 11.88 -3.99
CA TRP A 87 12.18 11.98 -5.07
C TRP A 87 12.70 12.79 -6.26
N ARG A 88 13.31 13.97 -6.01
CA ARG A 88 13.89 14.80 -7.09
C ARG A 88 14.98 14.07 -7.87
N PHE A 89 15.82 13.32 -7.18
CA PHE A 89 16.82 12.50 -7.84
C PHE A 89 16.16 11.49 -8.78
N ALA A 90 15.18 10.73 -8.30
CA ALA A 90 14.44 9.75 -9.10
C ALA A 90 13.71 10.41 -10.28
N ALA A 91 13.04 11.54 -10.05
CA ALA A 91 12.33 12.30 -11.10
C ALA A 91 13.28 12.89 -12.15
N GLY A 92 14.52 13.23 -11.77
CA GLY A 92 15.53 13.72 -12.70
C GLY A 92 16.11 12.65 -13.64
N LEU A 93 15.83 11.36 -13.39
CA LEU A 93 16.33 10.26 -14.24
C LEU A 93 15.38 9.90 -15.39
N THR A 94 14.16 10.41 -15.41
CA THR A 94 13.11 9.96 -16.36
C THR A 94 12.15 11.08 -16.71
N ASP A 95 11.54 10.99 -17.90
CA ASP A 95 10.45 11.87 -18.32
C ASP A 95 9.06 11.36 -17.88
N ARG A 96 8.98 10.16 -17.29
CA ARG A 96 7.72 9.61 -16.77
C ARG A 96 7.36 10.20 -15.40
N ALA A 97 6.06 10.14 -15.06
CA ALA A 97 5.61 10.51 -13.73
C ALA A 97 6.24 9.61 -12.67
N VAL A 98 6.96 10.19 -11.71
CA VAL A 98 7.52 9.48 -10.55
C VAL A 98 6.66 9.73 -9.33
N LYS A 99 6.09 8.67 -8.76
CA LYS A 99 5.37 8.73 -7.49
C LYS A 99 6.32 8.53 -6.30
N GLN A 100 6.00 9.18 -5.17
CA GLN A 100 6.66 8.93 -3.89
C GLN A 100 5.77 8.07 -2.99
N ALA A 101 6.29 6.92 -2.56
CA ALA A 101 5.64 6.10 -1.54
C ALA A 101 6.05 6.55 -0.14
N LEU A 102 5.09 6.62 0.78
CA LEU A 102 5.28 6.93 2.19
C LEU A 102 4.53 5.89 3.04
N PRO A 103 5.04 5.52 4.22
CA PRO A 103 4.30 4.64 5.13
C PRO A 103 3.07 5.33 5.67
N GLY A 104 2.00 4.57 5.90
CA GLY A 104 0.79 5.11 6.51
C GLY A 104 0.93 5.34 8.03
N PRO A 105 0.23 6.35 8.58
CA PRO A 105 0.33 6.71 9.99
C PRO A 105 -0.18 5.61 10.92
N TYR A 106 -1.18 4.83 10.49
CA TYR A 106 -1.73 3.73 11.28
C TYR A 106 -0.72 2.59 11.41
N THR A 107 -0.06 2.20 10.31
CA THR A 107 1.05 1.23 10.31
C THR A 107 2.20 1.71 11.20
N LEU A 108 2.65 2.96 11.06
CA LEU A 108 3.73 3.51 11.88
C LEU A 108 3.39 3.56 13.37
N GLY A 109 2.15 3.88 13.71
CA GLY A 109 1.69 3.93 15.10
C GLY A 109 1.76 2.58 15.81
N ARG A 110 1.75 1.47 15.07
CA ARG A 110 1.80 0.10 15.58
C ARG A 110 3.22 -0.48 15.69
N LEU A 111 4.20 0.13 15.01
CA LEU A 111 5.57 -0.37 15.01
C LEU A 111 6.12 -0.55 16.43
N GLY A 112 6.52 -1.80 16.77
CA GLY A 112 7.14 -2.15 18.04
C GLY A 112 6.23 -2.16 19.26
N ILE A 113 4.91 -1.87 19.11
CA ILE A 113 3.94 -1.92 20.23
C ILE A 113 3.30 -3.30 20.34
N ASP A 114 2.97 -3.90 19.23
CA ASP A 114 2.26 -5.19 19.16
C ASP A 114 3.24 -6.30 18.72
N PRO A 115 3.93 -6.96 19.66
CA PRO A 115 4.72 -8.13 19.30
C PRO A 115 3.77 -9.24 18.79
N PRO A 116 4.21 -10.05 17.80
CA PRO A 116 3.41 -11.16 17.31
C PRO A 116 3.04 -12.08 18.48
N LYS A 117 1.73 -12.26 18.72
CA LYS A 117 1.23 -13.13 19.77
C LYS A 117 1.64 -14.56 19.46
N SER A 118 2.56 -15.10 20.23
CA SER A 118 2.95 -16.52 20.11
C SER A 118 1.76 -17.43 20.45
N VAL A 119 1.72 -18.64 19.88
CA VAL A 119 0.68 -19.63 20.19
C VAL A 119 0.61 -19.94 21.69
N SER A 120 1.76 -19.91 22.40
CA SER A 120 1.86 -20.10 23.83
C SER A 120 1.21 -18.96 24.63
N GLU A 121 1.20 -17.75 24.12
CA GLU A 121 0.60 -16.57 24.74
C GLU A 121 -0.93 -16.57 24.61
N LYS A 122 -1.45 -17.02 23.45
CA LYS A 122 -2.88 -17.28 23.26
C LYS A 122 -3.39 -18.39 24.20
N ALA A 123 -2.61 -19.46 24.40
CA ALA A 123 -2.96 -20.53 25.31
C ALA A 123 -2.94 -20.09 26.80
N ARG A 124 -1.99 -19.23 27.19
CA ARG A 124 -1.95 -18.62 28.53
C ARG A 124 -3.14 -17.70 28.81
N LEU A 125 -3.61 -16.94 27.82
CA LEU A 125 -4.80 -16.11 27.94
C LEU A 125 -6.07 -16.93 28.16
N LEU A 126 -6.18 -18.11 27.52
CA LEU A 126 -7.31 -19.02 27.67
C LEU A 126 -7.34 -19.74 29.05
N MET A 127 -6.17 -19.89 29.70
CA MET A 127 -6.02 -20.57 30.99
C MET A 127 -5.76 -19.62 32.17
N GLY A 128 -5.87 -18.30 31.94
CA GLY A 128 -5.53 -17.28 32.93
C GLY A 128 -6.54 -17.15 34.06
N THR A 129 -6.02 -16.86 35.27
CA THR A 129 -6.85 -16.47 36.41
C THR A 129 -7.56 -15.14 36.17
N ALA A 130 -8.69 -14.85 36.83
CA ALA A 130 -9.41 -13.57 36.70
C ALA A 130 -8.50 -12.36 36.90
N LYS A 131 -7.55 -12.38 37.83
CA LYS A 131 -6.54 -11.33 38.04
C LYS A 131 -5.54 -11.22 36.85
N GLY A 132 -5.20 -12.34 36.21
CA GLY A 132 -4.36 -12.38 35.03
C GLY A 132 -5.04 -11.72 33.82
N LEU A 133 -6.30 -12.03 33.60
CA LEU A 133 -7.13 -11.43 32.54
C LEU A 133 -7.33 -9.92 32.75
N GLU A 134 -7.51 -9.48 33.99
CA GLU A 134 -7.65 -8.04 34.27
C GLU A 134 -6.34 -7.26 34.02
N ARG A 135 -5.20 -7.84 34.42
CA ARG A 135 -3.88 -7.27 34.09
C ARG A 135 -3.64 -7.18 32.57
N GLU A 136 -4.04 -8.20 31.82
CA GLU A 136 -3.88 -8.20 30.36
C GLU A 136 -4.81 -7.18 29.71
N ARG A 137 -6.07 -7.06 30.13
CA ARG A 137 -6.99 -6.00 29.67
C ARG A 137 -6.45 -4.60 29.95
N ARG A 138 -5.82 -4.40 31.10
CA ARG A 138 -5.19 -3.12 31.43
C ARG A 138 -4.02 -2.82 30.49
N ARG A 139 -3.11 -3.80 30.28
CA ARG A 139 -1.98 -3.65 29.35
C ARG A 139 -2.47 -3.37 27.93
N GLU A 140 -3.51 -4.05 27.49
CA GLU A 140 -4.08 -3.81 26.15
C GLU A 140 -4.66 -2.40 26.02
N ARG A 141 -5.34 -1.88 27.04
CA ARG A 141 -5.80 -0.49 27.05
C ARG A 141 -4.64 0.51 27.03
N GLU A 142 -3.55 0.23 27.73
CA GLU A 142 -2.35 1.05 27.74
C GLU A 142 -1.68 1.05 26.34
N ARG A 143 -1.54 -0.12 25.70
CA ARG A 143 -1.05 -0.26 24.33
C ARG A 143 -1.95 0.47 23.33
N ALA A 144 -3.27 0.31 23.41
CA ALA A 144 -4.21 0.98 22.52
C ALA A 144 -4.11 2.51 22.64
N ARG A 145 -3.97 3.06 23.85
CA ARG A 145 -3.73 4.49 24.06
C ARG A 145 -2.41 4.95 23.44
N GLU A 146 -1.36 4.16 23.61
CA GLU A 146 -0.04 4.46 23.04
C GLU A 146 -0.08 4.40 21.51
N ARG A 147 -0.70 3.36 20.91
CA ARG A 147 -0.94 3.30 19.45
C ARG A 147 -1.66 4.55 18.95
N GLY A 148 -2.77 4.92 19.60
CA GLY A 148 -3.54 6.10 19.22
C GLY A 148 -2.71 7.38 19.25
N ARG A 149 -1.97 7.61 20.33
CA ARG A 149 -1.08 8.76 20.45
C ARG A 149 -0.02 8.80 19.35
N ARG A 150 0.66 7.67 19.12
CA ARG A 150 1.71 7.57 18.10
C ARG A 150 1.16 7.71 16.68
N THR A 151 0.03 7.07 16.37
CA THR A 151 -0.62 7.19 15.06
C THR A 151 -0.90 8.64 14.71
N MET A 152 -1.48 9.41 15.65
CA MET A 152 -1.77 10.82 15.41
C MET A 152 -0.49 11.66 15.27
N ALA A 153 0.55 11.38 16.06
CA ALA A 153 1.82 12.08 15.94
C ALA A 153 2.53 11.77 14.61
N PHE A 154 2.45 10.52 14.13
CA PHE A 154 2.94 10.17 12.79
C PHE A 154 2.11 10.82 11.67
N ALA A 155 0.79 10.95 11.83
CA ALA A 155 -0.03 11.68 10.88
C ALA A 155 0.41 13.15 10.75
N ASP A 156 0.69 13.82 11.87
CA ASP A 156 1.22 15.17 11.87
C ASP A 156 2.62 15.28 11.23
N GLY A 157 3.52 14.37 11.56
CA GLY A 157 4.87 14.34 10.98
C GLY A 157 4.89 14.04 9.48
N LEU A 158 4.10 13.07 9.04
CA LEU A 158 3.96 12.71 7.62
C LEU A 158 3.30 13.84 6.82
N ARG A 159 2.36 14.57 7.40
CA ARG A 159 1.76 15.73 6.74
C ARG A 159 2.82 16.74 6.30
N GLY A 160 3.81 17.05 7.14
CA GLY A 160 4.93 17.94 6.75
C GLY A 160 5.71 17.39 5.55
N VAL A 161 5.94 16.07 5.50
CA VAL A 161 6.60 15.42 4.35
C VAL A 161 5.74 15.50 3.08
N VAL A 162 4.43 15.28 3.19
CA VAL A 162 3.47 15.40 2.07
C VAL A 162 3.42 16.83 1.54
N GLU A 163 3.33 17.84 2.42
CA GLU A 163 3.34 19.26 2.06
C GLU A 163 4.67 19.65 1.37
N ALA A 164 5.81 19.14 1.86
CA ALA A 164 7.12 19.41 1.24
C ALA A 164 7.24 18.77 -0.15
N LEU A 165 6.73 17.56 -0.35
CA LEU A 165 6.67 16.89 -1.65
C LEU A 165 5.73 17.63 -2.62
N ALA A 166 4.56 18.07 -2.14
CA ALA A 166 3.62 18.88 -2.93
C ALA A 166 4.27 20.19 -3.39
N ALA A 167 4.92 20.90 -2.49
CA ALA A 167 5.66 22.13 -2.79
C ALA A 167 6.84 21.90 -3.77
N ALA A 168 7.42 20.69 -3.75
CA ALA A 168 8.48 20.28 -4.68
C ALA A 168 7.94 19.90 -6.09
N GLY A 169 6.61 19.77 -6.26
CA GLY A 169 5.96 19.41 -7.52
C GLY A 169 5.81 17.90 -7.72
N CYS A 170 5.86 17.09 -6.66
CA CYS A 170 5.62 15.66 -6.75
C CYS A 170 4.19 15.40 -7.28
N PRO A 171 4.01 14.70 -8.43
CA PRO A 171 2.69 14.57 -9.04
C PRO A 171 1.79 13.57 -8.33
N LEU A 172 2.37 12.56 -7.68
CA LEU A 172 1.62 11.50 -6.99
C LEU A 172 2.35 11.08 -5.71
N ILE A 173 1.61 11.07 -4.60
CA ILE A 173 2.07 10.58 -3.30
C ILE A 173 1.19 9.40 -2.90
N GLU A 174 1.81 8.24 -2.64
CA GLU A 174 1.14 7.01 -2.24
C GLU A 174 1.39 6.73 -0.76
N ILE A 175 0.32 6.61 0.02
CA ILE A 175 0.38 6.28 1.45
C ILE A 175 0.13 4.79 1.61
N GLU A 176 1.12 4.03 2.07
CA GLU A 176 1.07 2.57 2.19
C GLU A 176 0.68 2.14 3.62
N GLU A 177 -0.51 1.57 3.78
CA GLU A 177 -0.99 0.98 5.02
C GLU A 177 -0.89 -0.55 4.97
N LEU A 178 0.09 -1.08 5.69
CA LEU A 178 0.37 -2.52 5.76
C LEU A 178 -0.45 -3.21 6.86
N ASP A 179 -0.87 -2.46 7.87
CA ASP A 179 -1.58 -2.95 9.05
C ASP A 179 -3.09 -2.66 9.04
N ALA A 180 -3.64 -2.10 7.95
CA ALA A 180 -5.07 -1.80 7.84
C ALA A 180 -5.96 -3.05 8.02
N HIS A 181 -5.44 -4.25 7.73
CA HIS A 181 -6.12 -5.53 7.96
C HIS A 181 -6.37 -5.84 9.46
N LEU A 182 -5.67 -5.15 10.37
CA LEU A 182 -5.81 -5.32 11.82
C LEU A 182 -6.95 -4.47 12.43
N ILE A 183 -7.55 -3.55 11.67
CA ILE A 183 -8.65 -2.69 12.14
C ILE A 183 -9.87 -3.55 12.49
N GLY A 184 -10.27 -4.47 11.60
CA GLY A 184 -11.43 -5.34 11.80
C GLY A 184 -12.73 -4.56 12.04
N ASP A 185 -13.52 -5.04 13.01
CA ASP A 185 -14.79 -4.45 13.44
C ASP A 185 -14.67 -3.55 14.70
N ASP A 186 -13.45 -3.27 15.16
CA ASP A 186 -13.20 -2.38 16.30
C ASP A 186 -13.44 -0.91 15.92
N GLU A 187 -14.49 -0.31 16.49
CA GLU A 187 -14.86 1.08 16.16
C GLU A 187 -13.83 2.11 16.66
N ALA A 188 -13.05 1.81 17.70
CA ALA A 188 -11.99 2.69 18.15
C ALA A 188 -10.82 2.70 17.15
N GLU A 189 -10.43 1.55 16.62
CA GLU A 189 -9.41 1.42 15.58
C GLU A 189 -9.90 2.03 14.25
N ARG A 190 -11.18 1.84 13.87
CA ARG A 190 -11.79 2.50 12.69
C ARG A 190 -11.74 4.01 12.80
N ARG A 191 -12.11 4.55 13.96
CA ARG A 191 -12.06 5.99 14.22
C ARG A 191 -10.63 6.51 14.16
N LEU A 192 -9.69 5.82 14.82
CA LEU A 192 -8.28 6.20 14.80
C LEU A 192 -7.73 6.25 13.37
N PHE A 193 -8.04 5.25 12.54
CA PHE A 193 -7.65 5.23 11.14
C PHE A 193 -8.20 6.43 10.38
N ARG A 194 -9.52 6.68 10.47
CA ARG A 194 -10.15 7.85 9.81
C ARG A 194 -9.53 9.16 10.24
N ASP A 195 -9.39 9.39 11.55
CA ASP A 195 -8.89 10.64 12.10
C ASP A 195 -7.44 10.90 11.66
N ALA A 196 -6.60 9.86 11.67
CA ALA A 196 -5.20 9.96 11.23
C ALA A 196 -5.08 10.29 9.73
N HIS A 197 -5.87 9.63 8.88
CA HIS A 197 -5.85 9.89 7.43
C HIS A 197 -6.48 11.24 7.06
N ARG A 198 -7.54 11.66 7.72
CA ARG A 198 -8.07 13.02 7.57
C ARG A 198 -7.00 14.06 7.94
N ARG A 199 -6.35 13.86 9.09
CA ARG A 199 -5.27 14.75 9.56
C ARG A 199 -4.12 14.84 8.58
N LEU A 200 -3.72 13.72 7.99
CA LEU A 200 -2.67 13.64 6.99
C LEU A 200 -3.02 14.40 5.70
N THR A 201 -4.27 14.30 5.25
CA THR A 201 -4.69 14.78 3.92
C THR A 201 -5.36 16.16 3.94
N GLU A 202 -5.70 16.68 5.11
CA GLU A 202 -6.41 17.95 5.26
C GLU A 202 -5.65 19.13 4.63
N GLY A 203 -6.27 19.82 3.65
CA GLY A 203 -5.70 21.00 3.00
C GLY A 203 -4.49 20.72 2.09
N VAL A 204 -4.18 19.46 1.80
CA VAL A 204 -3.14 19.12 0.81
C VAL A 204 -3.71 19.29 -0.59
N GLU A 205 -3.13 20.20 -1.36
CA GLU A 205 -3.52 20.48 -2.74
C GLU A 205 -2.34 20.24 -3.68
N GLY A 206 -2.63 19.89 -4.93
CA GLY A 206 -1.67 19.71 -6.00
C GLY A 206 -1.40 18.26 -6.35
N PRO A 207 -0.80 17.43 -5.50
CA PRO A 207 -0.49 16.05 -5.86
C PRO A 207 -1.74 15.16 -5.89
N HIS A 208 -1.69 14.13 -6.73
CA HIS A 208 -2.63 13.01 -6.63
C HIS A 208 -2.29 12.18 -5.40
N LEU A 209 -3.17 12.18 -4.38
CA LEU A 209 -3.00 11.34 -3.19
C LEU A 209 -3.62 9.96 -3.41
N SER A 210 -2.84 8.90 -3.24
CA SER A 210 -3.27 7.50 -3.33
C SER A 210 -3.15 6.82 -1.97
N LEU A 211 -4.15 6.03 -1.58
CA LEU A 211 -4.06 5.14 -0.43
C LEU A 211 -3.78 3.72 -0.91
N SER A 212 -2.75 3.10 -0.41
CA SER A 212 -2.41 1.71 -0.73
C SER A 212 -2.64 0.81 0.48
N ILE A 213 -3.51 -0.20 0.33
CA ILE A 213 -3.82 -1.21 1.33
C ILE A 213 -3.12 -2.51 0.95
N ALA A 214 -2.16 -2.93 1.75
CA ALA A 214 -1.40 -4.15 1.54
C ALA A 214 -1.28 -4.98 2.83
N GLY A 215 -0.67 -6.16 2.76
CA GLY A 215 -0.39 -7.01 3.93
C GLY A 215 -1.56 -7.86 4.41
N GLY A 216 -2.78 -7.67 3.89
CA GLY A 216 -3.95 -8.46 4.25
C GLY A 216 -5.28 -7.83 3.84
N SER A 217 -6.39 -8.47 4.23
CA SER A 217 -7.73 -7.98 3.92
C SER A 217 -8.19 -6.90 4.91
N ALA A 218 -8.40 -5.69 4.42
CA ALA A 218 -9.00 -4.59 5.19
C ALA A 218 -10.53 -4.50 5.00
N ALA A 219 -11.17 -5.44 4.30
CA ALA A 219 -12.61 -5.46 4.10
C ALA A 219 -13.40 -5.48 5.42
N GLY A 220 -12.82 -6.09 6.48
CA GLY A 220 -13.40 -6.09 7.84
C GLY A 220 -13.52 -4.69 8.47
N ALA A 221 -12.68 -3.74 8.07
CA ALA A 221 -12.80 -2.35 8.52
C ALA A 221 -13.99 -1.63 7.87
N GLY A 222 -14.44 -2.13 6.71
CA GLY A 222 -15.52 -1.55 5.91
C GLY A 222 -15.07 -0.37 5.04
N ALA A 223 -15.68 -0.23 3.87
CA ALA A 223 -15.36 0.82 2.91
C ALA A 223 -15.52 2.22 3.49
N ALA A 224 -16.54 2.44 4.33
CA ALA A 224 -16.73 3.73 5.02
C ALA A 224 -15.54 4.15 5.89
N THR A 225 -14.74 3.20 6.37
CA THR A 225 -13.51 3.50 7.10
C THR A 225 -12.35 3.80 6.16
N ILE A 226 -12.14 2.92 5.20
CA ILE A 226 -10.98 2.99 4.29
C ILE A 226 -11.07 4.18 3.33
N LEU A 227 -12.30 4.49 2.86
CA LEU A 227 -12.56 5.53 1.86
C LEU A 227 -12.92 6.89 2.45
N ASP A 228 -12.90 7.05 3.77
CA ASP A 228 -13.31 8.28 4.47
C ASP A 228 -12.47 9.50 4.08
N ALA A 229 -11.16 9.36 4.07
CA ALA A 229 -10.25 10.46 3.68
C ALA A 229 -10.28 10.71 2.16
N PRO A 230 -9.99 11.96 1.71
CA PRO A 230 -10.17 12.40 0.34
C PRO A 230 -9.04 11.93 -0.59
N TYR A 231 -8.67 10.66 -0.55
CA TYR A 231 -7.74 10.09 -1.52
C TYR A 231 -8.36 10.04 -2.91
N ALA A 232 -7.60 10.44 -3.92
CA ALA A 232 -8.03 10.43 -5.32
C ALA A 232 -8.04 9.01 -5.91
N SER A 233 -7.28 8.07 -5.32
CA SER A 233 -7.28 6.66 -5.71
C SER A 233 -7.02 5.72 -4.52
N LEU A 234 -7.44 4.47 -4.71
CA LEU A 234 -7.18 3.35 -3.81
C LEU A 234 -6.37 2.28 -4.56
N ALA A 235 -5.26 1.84 -3.97
CA ALA A 235 -4.52 0.66 -4.42
C ALA A 235 -4.74 -0.48 -3.41
N VAL A 236 -4.99 -1.70 -3.88
CA VAL A 236 -5.31 -2.82 -3.00
C VAL A 236 -4.57 -4.09 -3.39
N ASP A 237 -3.99 -4.76 -2.41
CA ASP A 237 -3.45 -6.10 -2.55
C ASP A 237 -4.63 -7.10 -2.55
N LEU A 238 -4.83 -7.76 -3.70
CA LEU A 238 -5.90 -8.74 -3.90
C LEU A 238 -5.41 -10.18 -3.75
N ILE A 239 -4.12 -10.39 -3.51
CA ILE A 239 -3.53 -11.70 -3.28
C ILE A 239 -3.44 -12.01 -1.78
N ALA A 240 -2.87 -11.10 -0.98
CA ALA A 240 -2.83 -11.25 0.48
C ALA A 240 -4.20 -10.98 1.12
N GLY A 241 -5.03 -10.14 0.49
CA GLY A 241 -6.37 -9.79 0.94
C GLY A 241 -7.44 -10.00 -0.14
N PRO A 242 -7.86 -11.24 -0.47
CA PRO A 242 -8.87 -11.47 -1.51
C PRO A 242 -10.19 -10.77 -1.27
N ASP A 243 -10.60 -10.57 0.00
CA ASP A 243 -11.83 -9.86 0.35
C ASP A 243 -11.76 -8.35 0.03
N ASN A 244 -10.56 -7.81 -0.28
CA ASN A 244 -10.42 -6.41 -0.72
C ASN A 244 -11.13 -6.13 -2.06
N TRP A 245 -11.60 -7.15 -2.79
CA TRP A 245 -12.53 -6.95 -3.91
C TRP A 245 -13.81 -6.20 -3.52
N ASN A 246 -14.24 -6.32 -2.26
CA ASN A 246 -15.36 -5.53 -1.74
C ASN A 246 -15.02 -4.03 -1.73
N LEU A 247 -13.79 -3.67 -1.34
CA LEU A 247 -13.32 -2.27 -1.38
C LEU A 247 -13.26 -1.75 -2.82
N VAL A 248 -12.81 -2.58 -3.79
CA VAL A 248 -12.83 -2.21 -5.22
C VAL A 248 -14.24 -1.91 -5.70
N ALA A 249 -15.20 -2.77 -5.34
CA ALA A 249 -16.60 -2.63 -5.75
C ALA A 249 -17.27 -1.40 -5.12
N GLU A 250 -16.95 -1.06 -3.87
CA GLU A 250 -17.53 0.03 -3.10
C GLU A 250 -16.82 1.38 -3.32
N THR A 251 -15.63 1.39 -3.93
CA THR A 251 -14.94 2.64 -4.24
C THR A 251 -15.73 3.46 -5.26
N PRO A 252 -16.01 4.75 -5.00
CA PRO A 252 -16.71 5.63 -5.93
C PRO A 252 -16.04 5.69 -7.31
N GLY A 253 -16.84 5.78 -8.37
CA GLY A 253 -16.36 5.74 -9.76
C GLY A 253 -15.50 6.94 -10.19
N ASP A 254 -15.57 8.04 -9.48
CA ASP A 254 -14.71 9.22 -9.65
C ASP A 254 -13.30 9.03 -9.09
N ARG A 255 -13.08 8.05 -8.20
CA ARG A 255 -11.75 7.68 -7.69
C ARG A 255 -11.07 6.64 -8.55
N GLY A 256 -9.74 6.73 -8.67
CA GLY A 256 -8.93 5.71 -9.33
C GLY A 256 -8.82 4.43 -8.50
N ILE A 257 -8.52 3.31 -9.19
CA ILE A 257 -8.22 2.02 -8.55
C ILE A 257 -6.94 1.45 -9.16
N VAL A 258 -6.05 0.96 -8.30
CA VAL A 258 -4.94 0.09 -8.70
C VAL A 258 -5.18 -1.29 -8.08
N VAL A 259 -5.37 -2.29 -8.94
CA VAL A 259 -5.58 -3.67 -8.51
C VAL A 259 -4.24 -4.41 -8.44
N GLY A 260 -3.81 -4.76 -7.23
CA GLY A 260 -2.60 -5.52 -6.95
C GLY A 260 -2.86 -7.00 -7.17
N VAL A 261 -2.53 -7.49 -8.37
CA VAL A 261 -2.86 -8.86 -8.83
C VAL A 261 -1.65 -9.69 -9.24
N VAL A 262 -0.45 -9.10 -9.27
CA VAL A 262 0.81 -9.83 -9.53
C VAL A 262 1.57 -10.02 -8.22
N ALA A 263 1.67 -11.27 -7.77
CA ALA A 263 2.19 -11.59 -6.44
C ALA A 263 3.68 -11.26 -6.28
N GLY A 264 4.07 -10.77 -5.09
CA GLY A 264 5.45 -10.56 -4.67
C GLY A 264 6.19 -11.85 -4.27
N ARG A 265 5.87 -12.97 -4.90
CA ARG A 265 6.49 -14.28 -4.72
C ARG A 265 6.57 -15.01 -6.06
N GLU A 266 7.43 -16.02 -6.16
CA GLU A 266 7.48 -16.86 -7.34
C GLU A 266 6.15 -17.62 -7.53
N ARG A 267 5.39 -17.18 -8.51
CA ARG A 267 4.12 -17.73 -8.91
C ARG A 267 3.82 -17.21 -10.32
N ASP A 268 3.29 -18.09 -11.15
CA ASP A 268 2.77 -17.70 -12.46
C ASP A 268 1.36 -17.13 -12.30
N GLU A 269 1.14 -15.96 -12.88
CA GLU A 269 -0.16 -15.34 -13.01
C GLU A 269 -0.61 -15.39 -14.47
N PRO A 270 -1.70 -16.13 -14.80
CA PRO A 270 -2.25 -16.12 -16.15
C PRO A 270 -2.69 -14.71 -16.57
N THR A 271 -2.28 -14.28 -17.75
CA THR A 271 -2.60 -12.94 -18.29
C THR A 271 -4.11 -12.68 -18.30
N GLU A 272 -4.93 -13.71 -18.56
CA GLU A 272 -6.40 -13.62 -18.59
C GLU A 272 -6.97 -13.15 -17.24
N ILE A 273 -6.35 -13.58 -16.12
CA ILE A 273 -6.77 -13.13 -14.78
C ILE A 273 -6.47 -11.65 -14.58
N LEU A 274 -5.32 -11.17 -15.07
CA LEU A 274 -4.95 -9.76 -14.98
C LEU A 274 -5.89 -8.90 -15.82
N LEU A 275 -6.19 -9.32 -17.05
CA LEU A 275 -7.15 -8.66 -17.93
C LEU A 275 -8.55 -8.61 -17.31
N TRP A 276 -9.01 -9.75 -16.77
CA TRP A 276 -10.27 -9.80 -16.06
C TRP A 276 -10.32 -8.82 -14.89
N ALA A 277 -9.30 -8.80 -14.05
CA ALA A 277 -9.21 -7.91 -12.89
C ALA A 277 -9.27 -6.42 -13.28
N ALA A 278 -8.53 -6.04 -14.32
CA ALA A 278 -8.53 -4.68 -14.86
C ALA A 278 -9.91 -4.26 -15.39
N HIS A 279 -10.55 -5.08 -16.22
CA HIS A 279 -11.85 -4.79 -16.79
C HIS A 279 -12.98 -4.82 -15.74
N TYR A 280 -12.90 -5.76 -14.77
CA TYR A 280 -13.84 -5.77 -13.64
C TYR A 280 -13.75 -4.46 -12.85
N ALA A 281 -12.54 -4.03 -12.47
CA ALA A 281 -12.35 -2.78 -11.76
C ALA A 281 -12.87 -1.56 -12.57
N ALA A 282 -12.69 -1.57 -13.90
CA ALA A 282 -13.17 -0.53 -14.78
C ALA A 282 -14.72 -0.49 -14.86
N SER A 283 -15.39 -1.62 -14.69
CA SER A 283 -16.86 -1.73 -14.71
C SER A 283 -17.53 -1.28 -13.40
N THR A 284 -16.76 -1.28 -12.28
CA THR A 284 -17.31 -0.89 -10.97
C THR A 284 -17.55 0.62 -10.88
N GLY A 285 -18.68 1.05 -10.30
CA GLY A 285 -18.99 2.44 -10.04
C GLY A 285 -19.04 3.35 -11.29
N GLY A 286 -19.05 2.80 -12.51
CA GLY A 286 -18.97 3.57 -13.75
C GLY A 286 -17.60 4.23 -13.99
N ARG A 287 -16.53 3.71 -13.42
CA ARG A 287 -15.18 4.29 -13.39
C ARG A 287 -14.54 4.46 -14.77
N GLY A 288 -14.69 3.45 -15.62
CA GLY A 288 -14.03 3.41 -16.92
C GLY A 288 -12.53 3.06 -16.87
N PRO A 289 -11.91 2.77 -18.03
CA PRO A 289 -10.56 2.22 -18.09
C PRO A 289 -9.45 3.21 -17.74
N THR A 290 -9.67 4.51 -17.87
CA THR A 290 -8.63 5.54 -17.66
C THR A 290 -8.24 5.72 -16.20
N ARG A 291 -9.11 5.28 -15.27
CA ARG A 291 -8.88 5.37 -13.83
C ARG A 291 -8.50 4.03 -13.19
N VAL A 292 -8.07 3.06 -14.01
CA VAL A 292 -7.69 1.73 -13.53
C VAL A 292 -6.24 1.42 -13.86
N GLY A 293 -5.50 1.02 -12.83
CA GLY A 293 -4.14 0.49 -12.93
C GLY A 293 -4.06 -0.96 -12.50
N LEU A 294 -3.11 -1.69 -13.11
CA LEU A 294 -2.61 -2.97 -12.63
C LEU A 294 -1.38 -2.74 -11.77
N GLY A 295 -1.28 -3.45 -10.65
CA GLY A 295 -0.16 -3.33 -9.74
C GLY A 295 0.36 -4.66 -9.22
N SER A 296 1.55 -4.61 -8.61
CA SER A 296 2.02 -5.70 -7.76
C SER A 296 1.11 -5.86 -6.54
N ALA A 297 0.95 -7.10 -6.08
CA ALA A 297 0.30 -7.39 -4.81
C ALA A 297 1.38 -7.34 -3.71
N GLY A 298 1.52 -6.18 -3.05
CA GLY A 298 2.67 -5.87 -2.23
C GLY A 298 3.95 -5.67 -3.06
N GLY A 299 5.11 -5.52 -2.40
CA GLY A 299 6.39 -5.29 -3.08
C GLY A 299 7.04 -6.57 -3.61
N TYR A 300 8.06 -6.39 -4.42
CA TYR A 300 8.91 -7.46 -4.96
C TYR A 300 10.23 -7.63 -4.19
N ALA A 301 10.41 -6.94 -3.08
CA ALA A 301 11.68 -6.90 -2.33
C ALA A 301 12.25 -8.29 -1.94
N ASN A 302 11.41 -9.32 -1.85
CA ASN A 302 11.79 -10.70 -1.51
C ASN A 302 12.03 -11.60 -2.73
N LEU A 303 11.92 -11.07 -3.95
CA LEU A 303 12.21 -11.80 -5.19
C LEU A 303 13.68 -11.63 -5.59
N THR A 304 14.15 -12.49 -6.48
CA THR A 304 15.37 -12.18 -7.24
C THR A 304 15.11 -10.98 -8.16
N TRP A 305 16.17 -10.30 -8.55
CA TRP A 305 16.06 -9.17 -9.48
C TRP A 305 15.43 -9.58 -10.81
N GLU A 306 15.86 -10.70 -11.36
CA GLU A 306 15.37 -11.26 -12.63
C GLU A 306 13.86 -11.59 -12.55
N ALA A 307 13.43 -12.21 -11.45
CA ALA A 307 12.03 -12.50 -11.23
C ALA A 307 11.19 -11.21 -11.11
N ALA A 308 11.69 -10.20 -10.41
CA ALA A 308 11.02 -8.91 -10.28
C ALA A 308 10.90 -8.19 -11.64
N VAL A 309 11.96 -8.19 -12.46
CA VAL A 309 11.94 -7.64 -13.82
C VAL A 309 10.91 -8.36 -14.69
N GLY A 310 10.88 -9.70 -14.67
CA GLY A 310 9.87 -10.48 -15.41
C GLY A 310 8.44 -10.15 -15.00
N LYS A 311 8.19 -9.94 -13.70
CA LYS A 311 6.86 -9.54 -13.19
C LYS A 311 6.49 -8.10 -13.56
N MET A 312 7.44 -7.19 -13.59
CA MET A 312 7.19 -5.83 -14.09
C MET A 312 6.83 -5.84 -15.58
N GLN A 313 7.52 -6.65 -16.39
CA GLN A 313 7.18 -6.83 -17.83
C GLN A 313 5.77 -7.39 -17.99
N LEU A 314 5.41 -8.44 -17.21
CA LEU A 314 4.05 -8.99 -17.21
C LEU A 314 2.99 -7.93 -16.89
N LEU A 315 3.23 -7.06 -15.90
CA LEU A 315 2.32 -5.97 -15.54
C LEU A 315 2.15 -4.98 -16.70
N GLY A 316 3.25 -4.53 -17.32
CA GLY A 316 3.21 -3.58 -18.41
C GLY A 316 2.52 -4.15 -19.64
N ASP A 317 2.79 -5.42 -19.98
CA ASP A 317 2.16 -6.12 -21.09
C ASP A 317 0.64 -6.29 -20.85
N ALA A 318 0.27 -6.73 -19.65
CA ALA A 318 -1.13 -6.88 -19.30
C ALA A 318 -1.88 -5.54 -19.33
N ALA A 319 -1.28 -4.45 -18.87
CA ALA A 319 -1.90 -3.11 -18.92
C ALA A 319 -2.11 -2.62 -20.37
N ARG A 320 -1.15 -2.87 -21.25
CA ARG A 320 -1.28 -2.56 -22.69
C ARG A 320 -2.42 -3.36 -23.33
N LEU A 321 -2.48 -4.65 -23.06
CA LEU A 321 -3.57 -5.52 -23.56
C LEU A 321 -4.93 -5.10 -22.97
N ALA A 322 -5.00 -4.80 -21.67
CA ALA A 322 -6.22 -4.36 -21.02
C ALA A 322 -6.72 -2.98 -21.50
N ALA A 323 -5.83 -2.16 -22.08
CA ALA A 323 -6.24 -0.89 -22.72
C ALA A 323 -6.97 -1.08 -24.05
N MET A 324 -6.86 -2.27 -24.66
CA MET A 324 -7.59 -2.65 -25.87
C MET A 324 -9.02 -3.07 -25.52
N PRO A 325 -9.97 -2.98 -26.46
CA PRO A 325 -11.30 -3.55 -26.23
C PRO A 325 -11.22 -5.03 -25.85
N PRO A 326 -12.02 -5.49 -24.86
CA PRO A 326 -12.02 -6.88 -24.45
C PRO A 326 -12.46 -7.79 -25.60
N SER A 327 -11.86 -8.98 -25.70
CA SER A 327 -12.35 -10.03 -26.60
C SER A 327 -13.79 -10.44 -26.23
N GLU A 328 -14.54 -11.03 -27.17
CA GLU A 328 -15.90 -11.51 -26.89
C GLU A 328 -15.95 -12.54 -25.73
N GLU A 329 -14.92 -13.36 -25.61
CA GLU A 329 -14.80 -14.34 -24.52
C GLU A 329 -14.58 -13.65 -23.18
N LEU A 330 -13.69 -12.65 -23.13
CA LEU A 330 -13.43 -11.84 -21.94
C LEU A 330 -14.69 -11.04 -21.57
N ALA A 331 -15.36 -10.40 -22.54
CA ALA A 331 -16.60 -9.65 -22.32
C ALA A 331 -17.71 -10.56 -21.72
N ARG A 332 -17.86 -11.78 -22.22
CA ARG A 332 -18.77 -12.78 -21.63
C ARG A 332 -18.39 -13.17 -20.21
N SER A 333 -17.08 -13.25 -19.91
CA SER A 333 -16.61 -13.59 -18.57
C SER A 333 -16.80 -12.46 -17.54
N LEU A 334 -16.98 -11.24 -18.01
CA LEU A 334 -17.26 -10.04 -17.20
C LEU A 334 -18.75 -9.83 -16.94
N ASP A 335 -19.62 -10.60 -17.59
CA ASP A 335 -21.07 -10.55 -17.33
C ASP A 335 -21.36 -10.85 -15.85
N PRO A 336 -22.19 -10.03 -15.16
CA PRO A 336 -22.50 -10.20 -13.73
C PRO A 336 -23.00 -11.60 -13.37
N ALA A 337 -23.78 -12.25 -14.26
CA ALA A 337 -24.25 -13.62 -14.03
C ALA A 337 -23.09 -14.63 -14.06
N SER A 338 -22.14 -14.48 -14.96
CA SER A 338 -20.95 -15.32 -15.04
C SER A 338 -20.03 -15.12 -13.83
N ILE A 339 -19.88 -13.88 -13.35
CA ILE A 339 -19.11 -13.55 -12.14
C ILE A 339 -19.74 -14.19 -10.91
N SER A 340 -21.06 -14.04 -10.75
CA SER A 340 -21.79 -14.63 -9.62
C SER A 340 -21.70 -16.16 -9.63
N ALA A 341 -21.86 -16.80 -10.78
CA ALA A 341 -21.71 -18.25 -10.91
C ALA A 341 -20.29 -18.73 -10.55
N ARG A 342 -19.25 -18.01 -10.96
CA ARG A 342 -17.86 -18.34 -10.59
C ARG A 342 -17.58 -18.17 -9.11
N ARG A 343 -18.10 -17.11 -8.48
CA ARG A 343 -18.00 -16.88 -7.03
C ARG A 343 -18.69 -18.00 -6.26
N ALA A 344 -19.88 -18.39 -6.65
CA ALA A 344 -20.61 -19.51 -6.07
C ALA A 344 -19.85 -20.85 -6.23
N ALA A 345 -19.29 -21.11 -7.40
CA ALA A 345 -18.48 -22.32 -7.67
C ALA A 345 -17.18 -22.36 -6.84
N LEU A 346 -16.61 -21.19 -6.49
CA LEU A 346 -15.44 -21.08 -5.63
C LEU A 346 -15.81 -21.08 -4.12
N GLY A 347 -17.09 -21.24 -3.76
CA GLY A 347 -17.55 -21.27 -2.38
C GLY A 347 -17.59 -19.90 -1.68
N HIS A 348 -17.38 -18.82 -2.42
CA HIS A 348 -17.39 -17.47 -1.83
C HIS A 348 -18.79 -16.96 -1.42
N ASP A 349 -19.84 -17.54 -2.00
CA ASP A 349 -21.23 -17.20 -1.71
C ASP A 349 -21.94 -18.27 -0.84
N ALA A 350 -21.22 -19.25 -0.32
CA ALA A 350 -21.80 -20.20 0.62
C ALA A 350 -22.22 -19.47 1.91
N PRO A 351 -23.46 -19.61 2.37
CA PRO A 351 -23.89 -19.01 3.62
C PRO A 351 -22.99 -19.51 4.76
N ARG A 352 -22.41 -18.58 5.51
CA ARG A 352 -21.62 -18.96 6.70
C ARG A 352 -22.52 -19.77 7.62
N PRO A 353 -22.11 -20.97 8.06
CA PRO A 353 -22.90 -21.72 9.05
C PRO A 353 -23.10 -20.83 10.28
N PRO A 354 -24.27 -20.91 10.95
CA PRO A 354 -24.53 -20.14 12.14
C PRO A 354 -23.45 -20.47 13.18
N ARG A 355 -22.85 -19.44 13.76
CA ARG A 355 -21.90 -19.61 14.87
C ARG A 355 -22.65 -20.28 16.01
N ARG A 356 -22.22 -21.48 16.42
CA ARG A 356 -22.67 -22.17 17.63
C ARG A 356 -21.98 -21.57 18.85
#